data_827876e17d8fdb2901c9ad9b076630b2
#
_entry.id   827876e17d8fdb2901c9ad9b076630b2
#
_cell.length_a   1.000
_cell.length_b   1.000
_cell.length_c   1.000
_cell.angle_alpha   90.00
_cell.angle_beta   90.00
_cell.angle_gamma   90.00
#
_symmetry.space_group_name_H-M   'P 1'
#
loop_
_entity.id
_entity.type
_entity.pdbx_description
1 polymer ?
#
loop_
_entity_poly.entity_id
_entity_poly.type
_entity_poly.pdbx_seq_one_letter_code
_entity_poly.pdbx_strand_id
1 'polypeptide(L)'
;MQRRIGIIMNGVTGRMGLNQHLVRSILEIRKNGGVNLPDGSVLMPDPILLGRNEEKLRAISNQYGGLRWGVDIAECLANPDDTVYFDSGTTALREKNVLQAIKAGKHIYCEKPVSTMTEAAMRMAVAADKAGVRHGVVQDKLFLPGIRKLQRLVKAGFFGRILSVRGEFGYWVFEGDLGQSGQRPSWNYRKEDGGGIILDMFAHWRYLLDHTFGTVESVCCTAATHIPYRVDESGTIYDCTADDAAYGMFQLRGDIFAQFNSSWTTRVYRDELFCMQVDGTEGSAVAGLRECRTQHRVNTPRPVWNPDVSNSICFRDGWIDVPDNAEFKNAFKVQWEMFLRAIATGEPFPHDIWDGVRGVQLAELAIKSWHERRWIDVPALDTE
;
A
#
# COMPACT_ATOMS: atom_id res chain seq x y z
N MET A 1 -13.09 24.06 -19.70
CA MET A 1 -13.77 22.99 -20.50
C MET A 1 -13.75 21.69 -19.68
N GLN A 2 -14.86 20.95 -19.64
CA GLN A 2 -14.90 19.64 -18.95
C GLN A 2 -14.64 18.50 -19.94
N ARG A 3 -13.73 17.59 -19.57
CA ARG A 3 -13.36 16.40 -20.34
C ARG A 3 -13.76 15.15 -19.55
N ARG A 4 -14.48 14.22 -20.17
CA ARG A 4 -14.83 12.92 -19.56
C ARG A 4 -13.64 11.95 -19.66
N ILE A 5 -13.43 11.12 -18.63
CA ILE A 5 -12.55 9.96 -18.66
C ILE A 5 -13.28 8.74 -18.10
N GLY A 6 -13.52 7.73 -18.95
CA GLY A 6 -14.17 6.50 -18.55
C GLY A 6 -13.22 5.56 -17.82
N ILE A 7 -13.69 4.97 -16.71
CA ILE A 7 -12.90 4.10 -15.83
C ILE A 7 -13.65 2.78 -15.61
N ILE A 8 -13.10 1.70 -16.11
CA ILE A 8 -13.60 0.34 -15.86
C ILE A 8 -13.05 -0.11 -14.49
N MET A 9 -13.92 -0.24 -13.49
CA MET A 9 -13.53 -0.55 -12.12
C MET A 9 -13.86 -2.00 -11.77
N ASN A 10 -12.87 -2.90 -11.95
CA ASN A 10 -12.99 -4.30 -11.58
C ASN A 10 -12.81 -4.52 -10.07
N GLY A 11 -13.65 -5.39 -9.49
CA GLY A 11 -13.56 -5.73 -8.06
C GLY A 11 -14.29 -4.77 -7.12
N VAL A 12 -15.13 -3.86 -7.64
CA VAL A 12 -15.89 -2.88 -6.84
C VAL A 12 -16.91 -3.50 -5.88
N THR A 13 -17.21 -4.77 -5.99
CA THR A 13 -18.06 -5.49 -5.01
C THR A 13 -17.30 -5.89 -3.76
N GLY A 14 -15.97 -5.77 -3.75
CA GLY A 14 -15.10 -5.99 -2.61
C GLY A 14 -14.93 -4.71 -1.78
N ARG A 15 -14.56 -4.88 -0.51
CA ARG A 15 -14.43 -3.78 0.48
C ARG A 15 -13.50 -2.65 0.00
N MET A 16 -12.32 -2.98 -0.55
CA MET A 16 -11.36 -1.97 -1.00
C MET A 16 -11.87 -1.25 -2.25
N GLY A 17 -12.30 -2.01 -3.27
CA GLY A 17 -12.86 -1.46 -4.50
C GLY A 17 -14.04 -0.53 -4.26
N LEU A 18 -15.00 -0.95 -3.41
CA LEU A 18 -16.16 -0.14 -3.09
C LEU A 18 -15.80 1.07 -2.24
N ASN A 19 -15.24 0.84 -1.03
CA ASN A 19 -15.13 1.90 -0.05
C ASN A 19 -14.00 2.89 -0.34
N GLN A 20 -12.81 2.39 -0.73
CA GLN A 20 -11.66 3.28 -0.92
C GLN A 20 -11.61 3.84 -2.34
N HIS A 21 -11.79 2.99 -3.36
CA HIS A 21 -11.60 3.44 -4.73
C HIS A 21 -12.86 4.08 -5.34
N LEU A 22 -14.01 3.44 -5.24
CA LEU A 22 -15.23 4.02 -5.79
C LEU A 22 -15.71 5.20 -4.93
N VAL A 23 -16.11 4.93 -3.68
CA VAL A 23 -16.83 5.92 -2.86
C VAL A 23 -15.92 7.06 -2.41
N ARG A 24 -14.81 6.73 -1.71
CA ARG A 24 -13.92 7.74 -1.10
C ARG A 24 -12.94 8.39 -2.09
N SER A 25 -12.86 7.87 -3.32
CA SER A 25 -11.98 8.44 -4.34
C SER A 25 -12.77 8.92 -5.56
N ILE A 26 -13.23 8.05 -6.44
CA ILE A 26 -13.82 8.45 -7.72
C ILE A 26 -15.10 9.27 -7.53
N LEU A 27 -16.03 8.84 -6.68
CA LEU A 27 -17.25 9.60 -6.43
C LEU A 27 -16.99 10.91 -5.67
N GLU A 28 -16.01 10.92 -4.77
CA GLU A 28 -15.61 12.14 -4.08
C GLU A 28 -14.90 13.13 -5.02
N ILE A 29 -14.09 12.65 -5.97
CA ILE A 29 -13.52 13.49 -7.05
C ILE A 29 -14.65 14.10 -7.90
N ARG A 30 -15.65 13.30 -8.28
CA ARG A 30 -16.82 13.81 -9.04
C ARG A 30 -17.58 14.88 -8.27
N LYS A 31 -17.86 14.63 -6.99
CA LYS A 31 -18.55 15.57 -6.09
C LYS A 31 -17.80 16.89 -5.95
N ASN A 32 -16.47 16.84 -5.93
CA ASN A 32 -15.60 18.02 -5.84
C ASN A 32 -15.34 18.70 -7.20
N GLY A 33 -16.09 18.36 -8.24
CA GLY A 33 -16.02 19.01 -9.55
C GLY A 33 -14.97 18.45 -10.50
N GLY A 34 -14.31 17.31 -10.17
CA GLY A 34 -13.32 16.67 -11.05
C GLY A 34 -11.87 16.99 -10.68
N VAL A 35 -10.93 16.62 -11.56
CA VAL A 35 -9.50 16.87 -11.43
C VAL A 35 -9.11 18.09 -12.28
N ASN A 36 -8.62 19.14 -11.65
CA ASN A 36 -8.11 20.32 -12.36
C ASN A 36 -6.80 19.99 -13.10
N LEU A 37 -6.71 20.39 -14.36
CA LEU A 37 -5.55 20.22 -15.21
C LEU A 37 -4.79 21.54 -15.39
N PRO A 38 -3.48 21.50 -15.73
CA PRO A 38 -2.67 22.71 -15.91
C PRO A 38 -3.17 23.66 -17.00
N ASP A 39 -3.87 23.14 -18.01
CA ASP A 39 -4.47 23.91 -19.11
C ASP A 39 -5.79 24.62 -18.74
N GLY A 40 -6.20 24.55 -17.47
CA GLY A 40 -7.45 25.11 -16.98
C GLY A 40 -8.69 24.25 -17.28
N SER A 41 -8.55 23.12 -17.96
CA SER A 41 -9.64 22.15 -18.13
C SER A 41 -9.83 21.28 -16.89
N VAL A 42 -10.97 20.61 -16.81
CA VAL A 42 -11.33 19.71 -15.70
C VAL A 42 -11.56 18.31 -16.24
N LEU A 43 -10.90 17.30 -15.67
CA LEU A 43 -11.10 15.92 -16.01
C LEU A 43 -12.15 15.30 -15.08
N MET A 44 -13.26 14.84 -15.65
CA MET A 44 -14.37 14.25 -14.90
C MET A 44 -14.35 12.73 -15.04
N PRO A 45 -14.04 11.98 -13.97
CA PRO A 45 -14.04 10.52 -14.01
C PRO A 45 -15.49 9.99 -14.14
N ASP A 46 -15.67 9.00 -15.01
CA ASP A 46 -16.94 8.33 -15.23
C ASP A 46 -16.80 6.81 -15.07
N PRO A 47 -17.12 6.27 -13.87
CA PRO A 47 -16.90 4.87 -13.58
C PRO A 47 -17.95 3.97 -14.25
N ILE A 48 -17.47 2.80 -14.71
CA ILE A 48 -18.29 1.61 -14.98
C ILE A 48 -17.90 0.51 -13.98
N LEU A 49 -18.88 -0.01 -13.26
CA LEU A 49 -18.69 -1.04 -12.25
C LEU A 49 -18.55 -2.40 -12.93
N LEU A 50 -17.43 -3.09 -12.72
CA LEU A 50 -17.21 -4.43 -13.27
C LEU A 50 -17.09 -5.46 -12.15
N GLY A 51 -17.79 -6.60 -12.30
CA GLY A 51 -17.74 -7.69 -11.34
C GLY A 51 -18.61 -8.86 -11.77
N ARG A 52 -18.53 -9.99 -11.05
CA ARG A 52 -19.25 -11.23 -11.41
C ARG A 52 -20.69 -11.33 -10.86
N ASN A 53 -21.01 -10.55 -9.85
CA ASN A 53 -22.31 -10.62 -9.17
C ASN A 53 -23.18 -9.43 -9.61
N GLU A 54 -24.11 -9.71 -10.53
CA GLU A 54 -25.01 -8.72 -11.12
C GLU A 54 -25.88 -8.01 -10.09
N GLU A 55 -26.44 -8.75 -9.12
CA GLU A 55 -27.31 -8.17 -8.08
C GLU A 55 -26.56 -7.15 -7.21
N LYS A 56 -25.32 -7.49 -6.79
CA LYS A 56 -24.47 -6.56 -6.04
C LYS A 56 -24.11 -5.34 -6.87
N LEU A 57 -23.77 -5.50 -8.15
CA LEU A 57 -23.46 -4.38 -9.04
C LEU A 57 -24.67 -3.46 -9.22
N ARG A 58 -25.86 -4.02 -9.44
CA ARG A 58 -27.12 -3.28 -9.57
C ARG A 58 -27.45 -2.52 -8.28
N ALA A 59 -27.27 -3.15 -7.12
CA ALA A 59 -27.48 -2.51 -5.83
C ALA A 59 -26.54 -1.31 -5.63
N ILE A 60 -25.24 -1.48 -5.91
CA ILE A 60 -24.25 -0.39 -5.85
C ILE A 60 -24.60 0.71 -6.85
N SER A 61 -24.92 0.36 -8.09
CA SER A 61 -25.34 1.31 -9.13
C SER A 61 -26.50 2.19 -8.64
N ASN A 62 -27.57 1.58 -8.15
CA ASN A 62 -28.75 2.28 -7.66
C ASN A 62 -28.44 3.17 -6.45
N GLN A 63 -27.62 2.67 -5.52
CA GLN A 63 -27.21 3.41 -4.32
C GLN A 63 -26.46 4.69 -4.65
N TYR A 64 -25.68 4.70 -5.73
CA TYR A 64 -24.80 5.83 -6.10
C TYR A 64 -25.23 6.55 -7.40
N GLY A 65 -26.52 6.63 -7.66
CA GLY A 65 -27.07 7.50 -8.71
C GLY A 65 -27.11 6.89 -10.10
N GLY A 66 -27.25 5.57 -10.22
CA GLY A 66 -27.42 4.90 -11.51
C GLY A 66 -26.11 4.78 -12.28
N LEU A 67 -25.02 4.39 -11.60
CA LEU A 67 -23.72 4.18 -12.25
C LEU A 67 -23.81 3.07 -13.31
N ARG A 68 -23.06 3.21 -14.40
CA ARG A 68 -22.92 2.16 -15.41
C ARG A 68 -22.29 0.90 -14.77
N TRP A 69 -22.70 -0.28 -15.21
CA TRP A 69 -22.11 -1.54 -14.75
C TRP A 69 -22.15 -2.61 -15.83
N GLY A 70 -21.31 -3.64 -15.69
CA GLY A 70 -21.23 -4.79 -16.57
C GLY A 70 -20.66 -6.00 -15.84
N VAL A 71 -20.94 -7.18 -16.38
CA VAL A 71 -20.44 -8.47 -15.86
C VAL A 71 -19.41 -9.12 -16.78
N ASP A 72 -19.33 -8.66 -18.04
CA ASP A 72 -18.36 -9.14 -19.03
C ASP A 72 -17.23 -8.12 -19.21
N ILE A 73 -16.02 -8.58 -18.91
CA ILE A 73 -14.83 -7.76 -19.07
C ILE A 73 -14.54 -7.40 -20.52
N ALA A 74 -14.80 -8.31 -21.47
CA ALA A 74 -14.52 -8.09 -22.88
C ALA A 74 -15.43 -7.00 -23.45
N GLU A 75 -16.71 -7.01 -23.09
CA GLU A 75 -17.67 -5.97 -23.47
C GLU A 75 -17.26 -4.60 -22.89
N CYS A 76 -16.89 -4.55 -21.61
CA CYS A 76 -16.45 -3.31 -21.00
C CYS A 76 -15.17 -2.77 -21.65
N LEU A 77 -14.20 -3.64 -21.98
CA LEU A 77 -12.95 -3.24 -22.63
C LEU A 77 -13.14 -2.81 -24.09
N ALA A 78 -14.18 -3.28 -24.77
CA ALA A 78 -14.46 -2.93 -26.17
C ALA A 78 -14.89 -1.46 -26.36
N ASN A 79 -15.39 -0.80 -25.30
CA ASN A 79 -15.80 0.60 -25.39
C ASN A 79 -14.58 1.52 -25.46
N PRO A 80 -14.35 2.26 -26.54
CA PRO A 80 -13.19 3.15 -26.70
C PRO A 80 -13.22 4.35 -25.76
N ASP A 81 -14.38 4.76 -25.27
CA ASP A 81 -14.55 5.90 -24.37
C ASP A 81 -14.14 5.59 -22.92
N ASP A 82 -14.04 4.32 -22.56
CA ASP A 82 -13.58 3.87 -21.25
C ASP A 82 -12.08 3.55 -21.34
N THR A 83 -11.25 4.53 -21.09
CA THR A 83 -9.81 4.49 -21.39
C THR A 83 -8.93 3.96 -20.24
N VAL A 84 -9.48 3.85 -19.02
CA VAL A 84 -8.77 3.37 -17.84
C VAL A 84 -9.38 2.05 -17.37
N TYR A 85 -8.52 1.08 -17.07
CA TYR A 85 -8.89 -0.15 -16.37
C TYR A 85 -8.26 -0.15 -14.97
N PHE A 86 -9.09 -0.27 -13.96
CA PHE A 86 -8.69 -0.42 -12.57
C PHE A 86 -8.96 -1.83 -12.07
N ASP A 87 -7.96 -2.46 -11.43
CA ASP A 87 -8.10 -3.79 -10.85
C ASP A 87 -7.94 -3.80 -9.33
N SER A 88 -9.02 -4.07 -8.62
CA SER A 88 -9.06 -4.43 -7.20
C SER A 88 -9.68 -5.81 -6.95
N GLY A 89 -9.70 -6.64 -7.98
CA GLY A 89 -10.18 -8.01 -7.91
C GLY A 89 -9.20 -8.96 -7.22
N THR A 90 -9.50 -10.25 -7.30
CA THR A 90 -8.64 -11.30 -6.74
C THR A 90 -7.26 -11.29 -7.43
N THR A 91 -6.19 -11.27 -6.64
CA THR A 91 -4.81 -11.17 -7.14
C THR A 91 -4.46 -12.27 -8.14
N ALA A 92 -4.96 -13.51 -7.93
CA ALA A 92 -4.72 -14.62 -8.84
C ALA A 92 -5.26 -14.42 -10.27
N LEU A 93 -6.28 -13.58 -10.45
CA LEU A 93 -6.86 -13.28 -11.78
C LEU A 93 -6.32 -11.98 -12.39
N ARG A 94 -5.57 -11.21 -11.62
CA ARG A 94 -5.15 -9.85 -12.01
C ARG A 94 -4.29 -9.85 -13.26
N GLU A 95 -3.27 -10.71 -13.34
CA GLU A 95 -2.40 -10.79 -14.53
C GLU A 95 -3.21 -10.96 -15.80
N LYS A 96 -4.10 -11.96 -15.84
CA LYS A 96 -4.97 -12.23 -17.02
C LYS A 96 -5.78 -11.00 -17.41
N ASN A 97 -6.45 -10.38 -16.44
CA ASN A 97 -7.36 -9.25 -16.68
C ASN A 97 -6.58 -7.99 -17.12
N VAL A 98 -5.45 -7.72 -16.49
CA VAL A 98 -4.59 -6.57 -16.81
C VAL A 98 -3.99 -6.72 -18.21
N LEU A 99 -3.47 -7.90 -18.57
CA LEU A 99 -2.94 -8.14 -19.92
C LEU A 99 -4.02 -8.01 -20.99
N GLN A 100 -5.26 -8.43 -20.70
CA GLN A 100 -6.40 -8.23 -21.60
C GLN A 100 -6.72 -6.74 -21.76
N ALA A 101 -6.69 -5.96 -20.67
CA ALA A 101 -6.93 -4.52 -20.70
C ALA A 101 -5.81 -3.77 -21.45
N ILE A 102 -4.54 -4.15 -21.25
CA ILE A 102 -3.39 -3.61 -22.00
C ILE A 102 -3.56 -3.85 -23.50
N LYS A 103 -3.94 -5.09 -23.89
CA LYS A 103 -4.19 -5.44 -25.28
C LYS A 103 -5.33 -4.61 -25.90
N ALA A 104 -6.30 -4.19 -25.09
CA ALA A 104 -7.37 -3.28 -25.51
C ALA A 104 -6.98 -1.79 -25.45
N GLY A 105 -5.69 -1.46 -25.23
CA GLY A 105 -5.16 -0.10 -25.20
C GLY A 105 -5.57 0.72 -23.98
N LYS A 106 -5.98 0.07 -22.87
CA LYS A 106 -6.39 0.79 -21.66
C LYS A 106 -5.19 1.17 -20.81
N HIS A 107 -5.24 2.34 -20.20
CA HIS A 107 -4.36 2.71 -19.10
C HIS A 107 -4.67 1.87 -17.87
N ILE A 108 -3.66 1.45 -17.13
CA ILE A 108 -3.80 0.45 -16.05
C ILE A 108 -3.54 1.08 -14.68
N TYR A 109 -4.45 0.85 -13.73
CA TYR A 109 -4.21 1.14 -12.33
C TYR A 109 -4.62 -0.06 -11.47
N CYS A 110 -3.72 -0.53 -10.61
CA CYS A 110 -3.92 -1.78 -9.87
C CYS A 110 -3.82 -1.59 -8.36
N GLU A 111 -4.60 -2.35 -7.62
CA GLU A 111 -4.33 -2.59 -6.20
C GLU A 111 -3.05 -3.41 -6.00
N LYS A 112 -2.43 -3.21 -4.85
CA LYS A 112 -1.31 -4.02 -4.39
C LYS A 112 -1.82 -5.33 -3.69
N PRO A 113 -1.00 -6.40 -3.67
CA PRO A 113 0.15 -6.62 -4.53
C PRO A 113 -0.31 -6.80 -5.98
N VAL A 114 0.48 -6.34 -6.94
CA VAL A 114 0.10 -6.44 -8.37
C VAL A 114 0.01 -7.88 -8.84
N SER A 115 0.75 -8.79 -8.20
CA SER A 115 0.71 -10.24 -8.40
C SER A 115 1.18 -10.94 -7.13
N THR A 116 1.08 -12.26 -7.09
CA THR A 116 1.72 -13.11 -6.07
C THR A 116 3.11 -13.59 -6.48
N MET A 117 3.55 -13.33 -7.73
CA MET A 117 4.83 -13.74 -8.29
C MET A 117 5.49 -12.58 -9.04
N THR A 118 6.80 -12.41 -8.83
CA THR A 118 7.59 -11.34 -9.49
C THR A 118 7.55 -11.45 -11.01
N GLU A 119 7.71 -12.65 -11.55
CA GLU A 119 7.68 -12.87 -13.01
C GLU A 119 6.34 -12.47 -13.65
N ALA A 120 5.21 -12.78 -12.98
CA ALA A 120 3.89 -12.38 -13.45
C ALA A 120 3.70 -10.86 -13.40
N ALA A 121 4.19 -10.22 -12.33
CA ALA A 121 4.21 -8.77 -12.20
C ALA A 121 5.07 -8.11 -13.30
N MET A 122 6.24 -8.67 -13.60
CA MET A 122 7.12 -8.20 -14.68
C MET A 122 6.46 -8.31 -16.05
N ARG A 123 5.79 -9.43 -16.36
CA ARG A 123 5.06 -9.57 -17.65
C ARG A 123 4.03 -8.46 -17.83
N MET A 124 3.31 -8.06 -16.78
CA MET A 124 2.35 -6.95 -16.84
C MET A 124 3.05 -5.60 -17.08
N ALA A 125 4.15 -5.33 -16.38
CA ALA A 125 4.91 -4.09 -16.52
C ALA A 125 5.49 -3.95 -17.95
N VAL A 126 6.20 -4.97 -18.43
CA VAL A 126 6.77 -5.02 -19.80
C VAL A 126 5.66 -4.88 -20.86
N ALA A 127 4.52 -5.56 -20.69
CA ALA A 127 3.42 -5.43 -21.64
C ALA A 127 2.84 -4.01 -21.67
N ALA A 128 2.72 -3.35 -20.50
CA ALA A 128 2.21 -1.98 -20.41
C ALA A 128 3.18 -0.97 -21.06
N ASP A 129 4.49 -1.12 -20.83
CA ASP A 129 5.53 -0.30 -21.46
C ASP A 129 5.52 -0.47 -22.98
N LYS A 130 5.52 -1.72 -23.47
CA LYS A 130 5.46 -2.02 -24.92
C LYS A 130 4.20 -1.46 -25.60
N ALA A 131 3.08 -1.45 -24.90
CA ALA A 131 1.83 -0.87 -25.39
C ALA A 131 1.77 0.66 -25.29
N GLY A 132 2.73 1.30 -24.61
CA GLY A 132 2.77 2.74 -24.40
C GLY A 132 1.60 3.27 -23.55
N VAL A 133 0.95 2.40 -22.75
CA VAL A 133 -0.15 2.81 -21.87
C VAL A 133 0.38 3.34 -20.54
N ARG A 134 -0.29 4.32 -19.95
CA ARG A 134 0.02 4.74 -18.58
C ARG A 134 -0.38 3.63 -17.61
N HIS A 135 0.48 3.35 -16.65
CA HIS A 135 0.23 2.32 -15.67
C HIS A 135 0.66 2.75 -14.27
N GLY A 136 0.04 2.18 -13.25
CA GLY A 136 0.32 2.51 -11.86
C GLY A 136 -0.17 1.46 -10.88
N VAL A 137 0.35 1.55 -9.67
CA VAL A 137 -0.02 0.71 -8.52
C VAL A 137 -0.37 1.58 -7.31
N VAL A 138 -1.29 1.09 -6.50
CA VAL A 138 -1.69 1.75 -5.25
C VAL A 138 -0.54 1.69 -4.24
N GLN A 139 -0.16 2.87 -3.72
CA GLN A 139 0.86 3.05 -2.68
C GLN A 139 0.35 4.00 -1.59
N ASP A 140 -0.79 3.67 -1.01
CA ASP A 140 -1.56 4.51 -0.10
C ASP A 140 -0.76 5.04 1.11
N LYS A 141 0.16 4.24 1.65
CA LYS A 141 0.90 4.63 2.86
C LYS A 141 1.86 5.80 2.66
N LEU A 142 2.31 6.06 1.44
CA LEU A 142 3.12 7.26 1.13
C LEU A 142 2.34 8.57 1.33
N PHE A 143 1.01 8.51 1.34
CA PHE A 143 0.13 9.67 1.43
C PHE A 143 -0.55 9.81 2.79
N LEU A 144 -0.21 8.94 3.76
CA LEU A 144 -0.69 9.09 5.13
C LEU A 144 -0.12 10.36 5.76
N PRO A 145 -0.91 11.11 6.56
CA PRO A 145 -0.46 12.38 7.14
C PRO A 145 0.85 12.30 7.90
N GLY A 146 1.02 11.30 8.78
CA GLY A 146 2.26 11.11 9.54
C GLY A 146 3.46 10.83 8.63
N ILE A 147 3.27 10.02 7.58
CA ILE A 147 4.33 9.70 6.61
C ILE A 147 4.68 10.93 5.76
N ARG A 148 3.69 11.73 5.34
CA ARG A 148 3.94 12.99 4.62
C ARG A 148 4.75 13.99 5.44
N LYS A 149 4.48 14.08 6.76
CA LYS A 149 5.28 14.88 7.69
C LYS A 149 6.72 14.36 7.76
N LEU A 150 6.88 13.03 7.88
CA LEU A 150 8.20 12.39 7.91
C LEU A 150 8.98 12.63 6.60
N GLN A 151 8.36 12.48 5.44
CA GLN A 151 9.00 12.77 4.15
C GLN A 151 9.49 14.22 4.04
N ARG A 152 8.76 15.19 4.62
CA ARG A 152 9.22 16.59 4.69
C ARG A 152 10.50 16.72 5.52
N LEU A 153 10.57 16.02 6.66
CA LEU A 153 11.74 16.05 7.52
C LEU A 153 12.96 15.42 6.82
N VAL A 154 12.77 14.30 6.14
CA VAL A 154 13.83 13.66 5.33
C VAL A 154 14.33 14.62 4.25
N LYS A 155 13.41 15.21 3.47
CA LYS A 155 13.74 16.14 2.39
C LYS A 155 14.42 17.42 2.90
N ALA A 156 14.09 17.86 4.12
CA ALA A 156 14.69 19.03 4.75
C ALA A 156 16.06 18.74 5.39
N GLY A 157 16.55 17.50 5.38
CA GLY A 157 17.82 17.12 5.99
C GLY A 157 17.78 17.08 7.53
N PHE A 158 16.61 17.05 8.16
CA PHE A 158 16.42 17.11 9.60
C PHE A 158 17.25 16.07 10.38
N PHE A 159 17.39 14.88 9.80
CA PHE A 159 18.06 13.75 10.46
C PHE A 159 19.59 13.81 10.39
N GLY A 160 20.18 14.68 9.53
CA GLY A 160 21.56 14.50 9.12
C GLY A 160 21.72 13.18 8.34
N ARG A 161 22.70 12.35 8.70
CA ARG A 161 22.80 10.99 8.17
C ARG A 161 21.79 10.09 8.89
N ILE A 162 20.88 9.47 8.15
CA ILE A 162 19.94 8.48 8.69
C ILE A 162 20.70 7.21 9.04
N LEU A 163 20.45 6.67 10.23
CA LEU A 163 21.12 5.49 10.77
C LEU A 163 20.23 4.26 10.70
N SER A 164 19.00 4.41 11.19
CA SER A 164 18.06 3.29 11.27
C SER A 164 16.61 3.73 11.15
N VAL A 165 15.78 2.77 10.70
CA VAL A 165 14.32 2.86 10.64
C VAL A 165 13.74 1.65 11.34
N ARG A 166 12.82 1.84 12.30
CA ARG A 166 12.15 0.76 13.01
C ARG A 166 10.65 0.93 12.90
N GLY A 167 9.93 -0.08 12.43
CA GLY A 167 8.49 -0.02 12.25
C GLY A 167 7.76 -1.18 12.91
N GLU A 168 6.55 -0.90 13.40
CA GLU A 168 5.63 -1.88 13.92
C GLU A 168 4.25 -1.71 13.30
N PHE A 169 3.65 -2.81 12.88
CA PHE A 169 2.34 -2.83 12.24
C PHE A 169 1.47 -3.96 12.79
N GLY A 170 0.19 -3.66 12.92
CA GLY A 170 -0.85 -4.65 13.20
C GLY A 170 -1.31 -4.66 14.65
N TYR A 171 -2.37 -5.42 14.90
CA TYR A 171 -2.90 -5.70 16.22
C TYR A 171 -3.88 -6.90 16.22
N TRP A 172 -4.22 -7.38 17.41
CA TRP A 172 -4.97 -8.60 17.68
C TRP A 172 -6.39 -8.66 17.08
N VAL A 173 -7.00 -7.54 16.75
CA VAL A 173 -8.36 -7.53 16.16
C VAL A 173 -8.47 -8.26 14.83
N PHE A 174 -7.33 -8.62 14.25
CA PHE A 174 -7.25 -9.43 13.04
C PHE A 174 -7.19 -10.94 13.33
N GLU A 175 -7.16 -11.36 14.59
CA GLU A 175 -6.99 -12.78 14.94
C GLU A 175 -8.12 -13.66 14.43
N GLY A 176 -9.38 -13.27 14.67
CA GLY A 176 -10.51 -14.12 14.38
C GLY A 176 -10.49 -15.41 15.20
N ASP A 177 -10.26 -15.27 16.50
CA ASP A 177 -10.24 -16.35 17.48
C ASP A 177 -11.48 -16.35 18.39
N LEU A 178 -11.48 -17.20 19.41
CA LEU A 178 -12.52 -17.29 20.45
C LEU A 178 -13.93 -17.48 19.86
N GLY A 179 -14.04 -18.24 18.76
CA GLY A 179 -15.33 -18.54 18.12
C GLY A 179 -15.93 -17.40 17.31
N GLN A 180 -15.14 -16.37 17.01
CA GLN A 180 -15.53 -15.25 16.17
C GLN A 180 -14.61 -15.12 14.97
N SER A 181 -15.18 -14.74 13.82
CA SER A 181 -14.37 -14.42 12.65
C SER A 181 -13.58 -13.13 12.87
N GLY A 182 -12.35 -13.06 12.33
CA GLY A 182 -11.53 -11.86 12.36
C GLY A 182 -12.13 -10.72 11.54
N GLN A 183 -11.62 -9.53 11.75
CA GLN A 183 -11.98 -8.37 10.92
C GLN A 183 -11.41 -8.45 9.50
N ARG A 184 -10.45 -9.36 9.27
CA ARG A 184 -9.94 -9.67 7.92
C ARG A 184 -10.63 -10.91 7.38
N PRO A 185 -10.95 -10.94 6.08
CA PRO A 185 -11.48 -12.13 5.42
C PRO A 185 -10.55 -13.34 5.56
N SER A 186 -11.14 -14.53 5.71
CA SER A 186 -10.43 -15.79 5.98
C SER A 186 -9.36 -16.15 4.93
N TRP A 187 -9.53 -15.73 3.68
CA TRP A 187 -8.54 -15.96 2.62
C TRP A 187 -7.16 -15.35 2.94
N ASN A 188 -7.09 -14.29 3.76
CA ASN A 188 -5.80 -13.70 4.16
C ASN A 188 -4.91 -14.67 4.95
N TYR A 189 -5.49 -15.71 5.54
CA TYR A 189 -4.79 -16.69 6.36
C TYR A 189 -4.61 -18.04 5.66
N ARG A 190 -4.93 -18.11 4.35
CA ARG A 190 -4.74 -19.28 3.50
C ARG A 190 -3.69 -19.00 2.43
N LYS A 191 -2.61 -19.79 2.43
CA LYS A 191 -1.50 -19.64 1.47
C LYS A 191 -1.96 -19.90 0.03
N GLU A 192 -2.83 -20.89 -0.15
CA GLU A 192 -3.43 -21.26 -1.44
C GLU A 192 -4.28 -20.16 -2.06
N ASP A 193 -4.83 -19.26 -1.23
CA ASP A 193 -5.61 -18.09 -1.67
C ASP A 193 -4.75 -16.84 -1.89
N GLY A 194 -3.42 -16.95 -1.73
CA GLY A 194 -2.49 -15.82 -1.81
C GLY A 194 -2.46 -14.99 -0.53
N GLY A 195 -2.83 -15.57 0.61
CA GLY A 195 -2.74 -14.95 1.93
C GLY A 195 -1.32 -14.92 2.48
N GLY A 196 -1.16 -14.30 3.64
CA GLY A 196 0.09 -14.15 4.36
C GLY A 196 0.47 -12.69 4.59
N ILE A 197 0.99 -12.41 5.78
CA ILE A 197 1.35 -11.04 6.15
C ILE A 197 2.58 -10.55 5.40
N ILE A 198 3.48 -11.43 4.98
CA ILE A 198 4.63 -11.05 4.14
C ILE A 198 4.12 -10.51 2.80
N LEU A 199 3.25 -11.24 2.10
CA LEU A 199 2.68 -10.80 0.82
C LEU A 199 1.84 -9.52 0.96
N ASP A 200 1.10 -9.39 2.04
CA ASP A 200 0.27 -8.20 2.30
C ASP A 200 1.11 -6.97 2.64
N MET A 201 2.13 -7.11 3.50
CA MET A 201 2.80 -5.97 4.10
C MET A 201 4.15 -5.62 3.49
N PHE A 202 4.93 -6.59 2.96
CA PHE A 202 6.28 -6.27 2.47
C PHE A 202 6.26 -5.43 1.19
N ALA A 203 5.20 -5.56 0.38
CA ALA A 203 4.96 -4.62 -0.71
C ALA A 203 4.84 -3.16 -0.21
N HIS A 204 4.18 -2.94 0.94
CA HIS A 204 4.09 -1.62 1.57
C HIS A 204 5.45 -1.15 2.11
N TRP A 205 6.20 -2.03 2.77
CA TRP A 205 7.53 -1.68 3.30
C TRP A 205 8.48 -1.36 2.18
N ARG A 206 8.44 -2.09 1.06
CA ARG A 206 9.29 -1.83 -0.09
C ARG A 206 9.14 -0.40 -0.59
N TYR A 207 7.95 0.00 -0.99
CA TYR A 207 7.77 1.33 -1.54
C TYR A 207 7.94 2.44 -0.50
N LEU A 208 7.59 2.18 0.77
CA LEU A 208 7.80 3.14 1.84
C LEU A 208 9.29 3.42 2.07
N LEU A 209 10.11 2.37 2.08
CA LEU A 209 11.56 2.48 2.23
C LEU A 209 12.19 3.11 1.00
N ASP A 210 11.90 2.58 -0.20
CA ASP A 210 12.49 3.06 -1.46
C ASP A 210 12.20 4.55 -1.73
N HIS A 211 10.98 5.01 -1.50
CA HIS A 211 10.57 6.38 -1.76
C HIS A 211 10.87 7.36 -0.63
N THR A 212 11.30 6.90 0.54
CA THR A 212 11.53 7.77 1.68
C THR A 212 12.99 7.81 2.14
N PHE A 213 13.68 6.66 2.15
CA PHE A 213 15.00 6.54 2.76
C PHE A 213 16.09 6.05 1.82
N GLY A 214 15.74 5.24 0.84
CA GLY A 214 16.67 4.67 -0.13
C GLY A 214 16.31 3.24 -0.51
N THR A 215 16.90 2.79 -1.61
CA THR A 215 16.62 1.48 -2.21
C THR A 215 17.00 0.34 -1.26
N VAL A 216 16.10 -0.63 -1.08
CA VAL A 216 16.39 -1.87 -0.35
C VAL A 216 17.33 -2.73 -1.17
N GLU A 217 18.48 -3.10 -0.59
CA GLU A 217 19.54 -3.89 -1.22
C GLU A 217 19.59 -5.35 -0.75
N SER A 218 19.15 -5.63 0.49
CA SER A 218 19.03 -7.00 0.99
C SER A 218 17.96 -7.14 2.05
N VAL A 219 17.49 -8.37 2.28
CA VAL A 219 16.46 -8.70 3.26
C VAL A 219 16.82 -9.95 4.06
N CYS A 220 16.55 -9.90 5.36
CA CYS A 220 16.52 -11.06 6.25
C CYS A 220 15.15 -11.10 6.93
N CYS A 221 14.46 -12.22 6.85
CA CYS A 221 13.11 -12.36 7.38
C CYS A 221 12.95 -13.68 8.15
N THR A 222 12.14 -13.61 9.19
CA THR A 222 11.54 -14.80 9.82
C THR A 222 10.04 -14.56 9.96
N ALA A 223 9.24 -15.61 9.89
CA ALA A 223 7.79 -15.51 9.99
C ALA A 223 7.20 -16.73 10.70
N ALA A 224 5.95 -16.63 11.08
CA ALA A 224 5.22 -17.70 11.74
C ALA A 224 3.71 -17.61 11.47
N THR A 225 3.04 -18.74 11.61
CA THR A 225 1.60 -18.84 11.82
C THR A 225 1.36 -19.07 13.31
N HIS A 226 1.22 -17.98 14.08
CA HIS A 226 1.08 -18.04 15.53
C HIS A 226 -0.29 -18.59 15.95
N ILE A 227 -1.34 -18.31 15.18
CA ILE A 227 -2.69 -18.80 15.42
C ILE A 227 -3.05 -19.82 14.31
N PRO A 228 -2.87 -21.13 14.59
CA PRO A 228 -3.00 -22.16 13.55
C PRO A 228 -4.46 -22.45 13.14
N TYR A 229 -5.44 -22.05 13.97
CA TYR A 229 -6.86 -22.28 13.71
C TYR A 229 -7.62 -20.97 13.88
N ARG A 230 -8.53 -20.70 12.95
CA ARG A 230 -9.42 -19.54 13.01
C ARG A 230 -10.83 -19.91 12.60
N VAL A 231 -11.76 -18.97 12.81
CA VAL A 231 -13.16 -19.09 12.41
C VAL A 231 -13.40 -18.23 11.16
N ASP A 232 -13.96 -18.81 10.12
CA ASP A 232 -14.30 -18.10 8.90
C ASP A 232 -15.62 -17.31 8.99
N GLU A 233 -16.02 -16.69 7.91
CA GLU A 233 -17.23 -15.86 7.82
C GLU A 233 -18.54 -16.66 8.01
N SER A 234 -18.49 -17.98 7.87
CA SER A 234 -19.63 -18.89 8.11
C SER A 234 -19.69 -19.41 9.53
N GLY A 235 -18.69 -19.10 10.36
CA GLY A 235 -18.56 -19.65 11.72
C GLY A 235 -17.84 -21.01 11.76
N THR A 236 -17.23 -21.44 10.65
CA THR A 236 -16.53 -22.74 10.55
C THR A 236 -15.06 -22.56 10.94
N ILE A 237 -14.55 -23.48 11.76
CA ILE A 237 -13.12 -23.53 12.12
C ILE A 237 -12.34 -24.06 10.91
N TYR A 238 -11.22 -23.41 10.60
CA TYR A 238 -10.33 -23.81 9.51
C TYR A 238 -8.85 -23.67 9.90
N ASP A 239 -7.99 -24.43 9.21
CA ASP A 239 -6.53 -24.38 9.38
C ASP A 239 -5.97 -23.14 8.68
N CYS A 240 -5.14 -22.37 9.40
CA CYS A 240 -4.39 -21.26 8.85
C CYS A 240 -3.06 -21.76 8.27
N THR A 241 -2.89 -21.64 6.97
CA THR A 241 -1.70 -22.11 6.25
C THR A 241 -0.73 -20.99 5.90
N ALA A 242 -1.15 -19.74 6.03
CA ALA A 242 -0.34 -18.56 5.75
C ALA A 242 0.24 -17.95 7.04
N ASP A 243 1.34 -17.23 6.88
CA ASP A 243 1.99 -16.47 7.95
C ASP A 243 1.09 -15.32 8.44
N ASP A 244 0.98 -15.18 9.77
CA ASP A 244 0.23 -14.11 10.45
C ASP A 244 1.14 -13.15 11.24
N ALA A 245 2.44 -13.46 11.30
CA ALA A 245 3.48 -12.61 11.85
C ALA A 245 4.76 -12.72 11.02
N ALA A 246 5.40 -11.58 10.75
CA ALA A 246 6.66 -11.50 10.03
C ALA A 246 7.57 -10.42 10.65
N TYR A 247 8.84 -10.74 10.76
CA TYR A 247 9.89 -9.90 11.34
C TYR A 247 10.97 -9.74 10.28
N GLY A 248 10.98 -8.57 9.62
CA GLY A 248 11.88 -8.27 8.52
C GLY A 248 12.97 -7.29 8.90
N MET A 249 14.20 -7.59 8.51
CA MET A 249 15.34 -6.67 8.52
C MET A 249 15.74 -6.37 7.08
N PHE A 250 16.07 -5.12 6.79
CA PHE A 250 16.42 -4.64 5.44
C PHE A 250 17.67 -3.78 5.53
N GLN A 251 18.61 -4.01 4.63
CA GLN A 251 19.71 -3.10 4.38
C GLN A 251 19.35 -2.23 3.18
N LEU A 252 19.47 -0.92 3.34
CA LEU A 252 19.22 0.06 2.30
C LEU A 252 20.54 0.65 1.83
N ARG A 253 20.53 1.18 0.62
CA ARG A 253 21.67 1.96 0.11
C ARG A 253 22.04 3.10 1.07
N GLY A 254 23.35 3.28 1.31
CA GLY A 254 23.85 4.31 2.22
C GLY A 254 23.97 3.85 3.68
N ASP A 255 24.10 2.55 3.92
CA ASP A 255 24.28 1.92 5.23
C ASP A 255 23.13 2.22 6.21
N ILE A 256 21.91 2.35 5.71
CA ILE A 256 20.71 2.50 6.52
C ILE A 256 20.14 1.11 6.80
N PHE A 257 19.90 0.82 8.09
CA PHE A 257 19.24 -0.42 8.51
C PHE A 257 17.78 -0.16 8.87
N ALA A 258 16.90 -0.98 8.29
CA ALA A 258 15.49 -0.94 8.63
C ALA A 258 15.04 -2.28 9.24
N GLN A 259 14.10 -2.21 10.19
CA GLN A 259 13.47 -3.36 10.80
C GLN A 259 11.97 -3.13 10.88
N PHE A 260 11.18 -4.07 10.42
CA PHE A 260 9.72 -4.01 10.53
C PHE A 260 9.15 -5.29 11.13
N ASN A 261 8.39 -5.12 12.21
CA ASN A 261 7.56 -6.16 12.81
C ASN A 261 6.13 -5.99 12.29
N SER A 262 5.59 -7.02 11.69
CA SER A 262 4.23 -7.03 11.18
C SER A 262 3.49 -8.22 11.79
N SER A 263 2.37 -7.97 12.48
CA SER A 263 1.63 -9.06 13.13
C SER A 263 0.14 -8.77 13.21
N TRP A 264 -0.67 -9.78 12.94
CA TRP A 264 -2.12 -9.75 13.13
C TRP A 264 -2.55 -10.30 14.49
N THR A 265 -1.59 -10.70 15.33
CA THR A 265 -1.83 -11.37 16.62
C THR A 265 -1.28 -10.59 17.81
N THR A 266 -0.75 -9.40 17.60
CA THR A 266 -0.05 -8.62 18.63
C THR A 266 -1.00 -7.72 19.40
N ARG A 267 -0.94 -7.76 20.72
CA ARG A 267 -1.47 -6.68 21.57
C ARG A 267 -0.48 -5.54 21.56
N VAL A 268 -1.00 -4.30 21.50
CA VAL A 268 -0.16 -3.14 21.23
C VAL A 268 -0.15 -2.15 22.39
N TYR A 269 1.03 -1.57 22.64
CA TYR A 269 1.22 -0.46 23.58
C TYR A 269 1.67 0.78 22.77
N ARG A 270 0.82 1.16 21.83
CA ARG A 270 0.95 2.35 20.96
C ARG A 270 -0.44 2.86 20.56
N ASP A 271 -0.49 4.11 20.12
CA ASP A 271 -1.78 4.79 19.84
C ASP A 271 -2.34 4.46 18.44
N GLU A 272 -1.51 4.05 17.50
CA GLU A 272 -1.91 3.80 16.10
C GLU A 272 -1.58 2.38 15.64
N LEU A 273 -2.30 1.90 14.61
CA LEU A 273 -2.08 0.60 13.97
C LEU A 273 -0.65 0.40 13.47
N PHE A 274 -0.03 1.49 13.02
CA PHE A 274 1.32 1.55 12.49
C PHE A 274 2.10 2.65 13.19
N CYS A 275 3.35 2.37 13.53
CA CYS A 275 4.30 3.32 14.08
C CYS A 275 5.67 3.05 13.49
N MET A 276 6.38 4.09 13.10
CA MET A 276 7.75 4.01 12.57
C MET A 276 8.61 5.06 13.24
N GLN A 277 9.75 4.65 13.79
CA GLN A 277 10.80 5.54 14.32
C GLN A 277 11.97 5.58 13.36
N VAL A 278 12.47 6.79 13.12
CA VAL A 278 13.65 7.07 12.31
C VAL A 278 14.68 7.74 13.20
N ASP A 279 15.89 7.22 13.21
CA ASP A 279 17.01 7.77 13.98
C ASP A 279 18.12 8.24 13.03
N GLY A 280 18.60 9.45 13.24
CA GLY A 280 19.69 10.07 12.49
C GLY A 280 20.71 10.74 13.41
N THR A 281 21.80 11.25 12.81
CA THR A 281 22.88 11.89 13.58
C THR A 281 22.48 13.23 14.20
N GLU A 282 21.50 13.92 13.64
CA GLU A 282 21.08 15.24 14.10
C GLU A 282 19.66 15.26 14.69
N GLY A 283 18.89 14.21 14.54
CA GLY A 283 17.55 14.12 15.11
C GLY A 283 16.87 12.79 14.86
N SER A 284 15.77 12.58 15.55
CA SER A 284 14.90 11.41 15.41
C SER A 284 13.46 11.83 15.23
N ALA A 285 12.67 10.97 14.58
CA ALA A 285 11.22 11.15 14.44
C ALA A 285 10.47 9.84 14.69
N VAL A 286 9.26 9.96 15.24
CA VAL A 286 8.28 8.88 15.32
C VAL A 286 7.08 9.29 14.50
N ALA A 287 6.71 8.49 13.50
CA ALA A 287 5.57 8.75 12.62
C ALA A 287 4.62 7.56 12.58
N GLY A 288 3.33 7.83 12.53
CA GLY A 288 2.27 6.85 12.40
C GLY A 288 1.34 7.15 11.22
N LEU A 289 0.06 6.80 11.34
CA LEU A 289 -0.93 7.06 10.30
C LEU A 289 -1.20 8.57 10.16
N ARG A 290 -1.24 9.30 11.28
CA ARG A 290 -1.59 10.72 11.32
C ARG A 290 -0.53 11.59 11.98
N GLU A 291 0.05 11.12 13.06
CA GLU A 291 0.98 11.89 13.88
C GLU A 291 2.43 11.72 13.42
N CYS A 292 3.22 12.75 13.68
CA CYS A 292 4.68 12.72 13.59
C CYS A 292 5.24 13.58 14.69
N ARG A 293 6.18 13.05 15.46
CA ARG A 293 6.89 13.75 16.54
C ARG A 293 8.39 13.69 16.29
N THR A 294 9.08 14.72 16.70
CA THR A 294 10.54 14.85 16.50
C THR A 294 11.26 15.19 17.79
N GLN A 295 12.49 14.73 17.89
CA GLN A 295 13.46 15.21 18.86
C GLN A 295 14.76 15.54 18.15
N HIS A 296 15.17 16.80 18.19
CA HIS A 296 16.44 17.22 17.61
C HIS A 296 17.58 17.02 18.62
N ARG A 297 18.78 16.74 18.11
CA ARG A 297 19.99 16.49 18.92
C ARG A 297 20.25 17.57 19.96
N VAL A 298 20.07 18.85 19.62
CA VAL A 298 20.30 19.97 20.56
C VAL A 298 19.33 19.98 21.73
N ASN A 299 18.16 19.36 21.60
CA ASN A 299 17.14 19.28 22.64
C ASN A 299 17.07 17.91 23.30
N THR A 300 18.01 17.00 22.99
CA THR A 300 18.00 15.65 23.53
C THR A 300 18.53 15.67 24.98
N PRO A 301 17.75 15.20 25.98
CA PRO A 301 18.18 15.10 27.36
C PRO A 301 19.42 14.21 27.51
N ARG A 302 20.28 14.51 28.48
CA ARG A 302 21.50 13.75 28.77
C ARG A 302 21.43 13.17 30.18
N PRO A 303 20.66 12.10 30.41
CA PRO A 303 20.59 11.45 31.71
C PRO A 303 21.91 10.75 32.01
N VAL A 304 22.20 10.65 33.29
CA VAL A 304 23.33 9.83 33.77
C VAL A 304 22.83 8.36 33.77
N TRP A 305 23.55 7.47 33.12
CA TRP A 305 23.29 6.05 33.20
C TRP A 305 23.71 5.52 34.59
N ASN A 306 22.70 5.19 35.40
CA ASN A 306 22.89 4.48 36.66
C ASN A 306 21.65 3.61 36.94
N PRO A 307 21.76 2.28 36.89
CA PRO A 307 20.61 1.38 37.09
C PRO A 307 20.10 1.41 38.56
N ASP A 308 20.89 1.84 39.52
CA ASP A 308 20.54 1.87 40.95
C ASP A 308 19.80 3.14 41.34
N VAL A 309 19.72 4.12 40.45
CA VAL A 309 19.09 5.43 40.70
C VAL A 309 17.90 5.60 39.72
N SER A 310 16.74 5.94 40.26
CA SER A 310 15.58 6.28 39.44
C SER A 310 15.89 7.47 38.56
N ASN A 311 15.63 7.30 37.23
CA ASN A 311 15.76 8.38 36.27
C ASN A 311 14.55 9.33 36.41
N SER A 312 14.82 10.60 36.69
CA SER A 312 13.78 11.65 36.82
C SER A 312 13.32 12.22 35.46
N ILE A 313 13.97 11.82 34.36
CA ILE A 313 13.69 12.32 33.03
C ILE A 313 12.60 11.42 32.36
N CYS A 314 11.50 12.01 31.96
CA CYS A 314 10.57 11.37 31.05
C CYS A 314 11.09 11.56 29.61
N PHE A 315 11.53 10.48 28.98
CA PHE A 315 12.09 10.54 27.61
C PHE A 315 11.10 11.02 26.55
N ARG A 316 9.79 10.99 26.83
CA ARG A 316 8.77 11.48 25.90
C ARG A 316 8.59 13.00 25.94
N ASP A 317 8.93 13.66 27.03
CA ASP A 317 8.67 15.09 27.26
C ASP A 317 9.47 15.99 26.29
N GLY A 318 10.60 15.51 25.79
CA GLY A 318 11.42 16.24 24.82
C GLY A 318 11.03 16.10 23.36
N TRP A 319 9.93 15.39 23.06
CA TRP A 319 9.45 15.22 21.69
C TRP A 319 8.41 16.26 21.32
N ILE A 320 8.54 16.84 20.14
CA ILE A 320 7.73 17.95 19.64
C ILE A 320 6.88 17.47 18.46
N ASP A 321 5.58 17.80 18.48
CA ASP A 321 4.67 17.48 17.39
C ASP A 321 5.06 18.24 16.11
N VAL A 322 5.05 17.53 14.98
CA VAL A 322 5.21 18.13 13.66
C VAL A 322 3.84 18.60 13.18
N PRO A 323 3.63 19.92 12.99
CA PRO A 323 2.34 20.45 12.63
C PRO A 323 1.92 20.09 11.21
N ASP A 324 0.61 20.13 10.97
CA ASP A 324 0.07 20.07 9.62
C ASP A 324 0.44 21.36 8.87
N ASN A 325 0.94 21.25 7.65
CA ASN A 325 1.24 22.39 6.77
C ASN A 325 0.28 22.50 5.59
N ALA A 326 -0.65 21.56 5.50
CA ALA A 326 -1.69 21.50 4.47
C ALA A 326 -2.82 20.59 4.95
N GLU A 327 -3.98 20.69 4.33
CA GLU A 327 -5.04 19.69 4.49
C GLU A 327 -4.59 18.35 3.92
N PHE A 328 -4.67 17.28 4.72
CA PHE A 328 -4.39 15.93 4.28
C PHE A 328 -5.68 15.26 3.79
N LYS A 329 -5.75 15.05 2.49
CA LYS A 329 -6.86 14.34 1.84
C LYS A 329 -6.69 12.83 1.94
N ASN A 330 -7.77 12.09 1.63
CA ASN A 330 -7.70 10.63 1.57
C ASN A 330 -6.58 10.16 0.62
N ALA A 331 -5.73 9.24 1.11
CA ALA A 331 -4.54 8.77 0.41
C ALA A 331 -4.85 8.15 -0.98
N PHE A 332 -5.92 7.38 -1.09
CA PHE A 332 -6.35 6.78 -2.36
C PHE A 332 -6.85 7.82 -3.34
N LYS A 333 -7.64 8.80 -2.85
CA LYS A 333 -8.14 9.90 -3.67
C LYS A 333 -7.00 10.73 -4.28
N VAL A 334 -5.98 11.07 -3.47
CA VAL A 334 -4.82 11.82 -3.94
C VAL A 334 -4.11 11.08 -5.06
N GLN A 335 -3.88 9.78 -4.91
CA GLN A 335 -3.23 8.97 -5.94
C GLN A 335 -4.08 8.86 -7.21
N TRP A 336 -5.40 8.72 -7.10
CA TRP A 336 -6.30 8.76 -8.24
C TRP A 336 -6.21 10.10 -8.98
N GLU A 337 -6.23 11.22 -8.27
CA GLU A 337 -6.06 12.55 -8.88
C GLU A 337 -4.72 12.67 -9.61
N MET A 338 -3.64 12.15 -9.03
CA MET A 338 -2.31 12.11 -9.65
C MET A 338 -2.29 11.24 -10.91
N PHE A 339 -2.84 10.01 -10.84
CA PHE A 339 -2.86 9.09 -11.96
C PHE A 339 -3.69 9.62 -13.13
N LEU A 340 -4.88 10.15 -12.86
CA LEU A 340 -5.73 10.76 -13.88
C LEU A 340 -5.08 11.98 -14.52
N ARG A 341 -4.36 12.78 -13.74
CA ARG A 341 -3.58 13.92 -14.27
C ARG A 341 -2.44 13.43 -15.16
N ALA A 342 -1.69 12.42 -14.75
CA ALA A 342 -0.60 11.84 -15.56
C ALA A 342 -1.11 11.31 -16.92
N ILE A 343 -2.30 10.69 -16.97
CA ILE A 343 -2.94 10.30 -18.23
C ILE A 343 -3.25 11.52 -19.09
N ALA A 344 -3.84 12.57 -18.51
CA ALA A 344 -4.31 13.74 -19.25
C ALA A 344 -3.17 14.62 -19.77
N THR A 345 -2.05 14.69 -19.04
CA THR A 345 -0.88 15.54 -19.40
C THR A 345 0.18 14.77 -20.19
N GLY A 346 0.12 13.44 -20.22
CA GLY A 346 1.16 12.61 -20.82
C GLY A 346 2.40 12.44 -19.93
N GLU A 347 2.45 13.02 -18.73
CA GLU A 347 3.57 12.90 -17.80
C GLU A 347 3.64 11.48 -17.19
N PRO A 348 4.83 11.01 -16.78
CA PRO A 348 4.96 9.73 -16.11
C PRO A 348 4.25 9.76 -14.74
N PHE A 349 3.63 8.65 -14.37
CA PHE A 349 3.11 8.46 -13.01
C PHE A 349 4.21 7.91 -12.11
N PRO A 350 4.51 8.54 -10.95
CA PRO A 350 5.69 8.19 -10.15
C PRO A 350 5.58 6.85 -9.41
N HIS A 351 4.39 6.25 -9.37
CA HIS A 351 4.12 4.97 -8.72
C HIS A 351 3.63 3.97 -9.77
N ASP A 352 4.49 3.64 -10.70
CA ASP A 352 4.20 2.76 -11.82
C ASP A 352 4.08 1.27 -11.42
N ILE A 353 3.75 0.39 -12.36
CA ILE A 353 3.66 -1.05 -12.08
C ILE A 353 5.03 -1.62 -11.66
N TRP A 354 6.17 -1.04 -12.10
CA TRP A 354 7.49 -1.49 -11.67
C TRP A 354 7.71 -1.32 -10.16
N ASP A 355 7.13 -0.29 -9.54
CA ASP A 355 7.10 -0.20 -8.08
C ASP A 355 6.33 -1.39 -7.46
N GLY A 356 5.24 -1.81 -8.10
CA GLY A 356 4.50 -3.01 -7.71
C GLY A 356 5.33 -4.28 -7.86
N VAL A 357 6.10 -4.42 -8.97
CA VAL A 357 7.03 -5.54 -9.19
C VAL A 357 8.07 -5.60 -8.08
N ARG A 358 8.69 -4.47 -7.73
CA ARG A 358 9.67 -4.38 -6.62
C ARG A 358 9.05 -4.81 -5.30
N GLY A 359 7.79 -4.48 -5.07
CA GLY A 359 7.05 -4.90 -3.87
C GLY A 359 6.85 -6.41 -3.79
N VAL A 360 6.44 -7.04 -4.88
CA VAL A 360 6.28 -8.51 -4.98
C VAL A 360 7.63 -9.21 -4.85
N GLN A 361 8.67 -8.70 -5.53
CA GLN A 361 10.03 -9.22 -5.44
C GLN A 361 10.52 -9.27 -3.98
N LEU A 362 10.33 -8.18 -3.23
CA LEU A 362 10.76 -8.16 -1.83
C LEU A 362 10.01 -9.18 -0.98
N ALA A 363 8.71 -9.38 -1.22
CA ALA A 363 7.92 -10.38 -0.50
C ALA A 363 8.40 -11.81 -0.81
N GLU A 364 8.66 -12.15 -2.08
CA GLU A 364 9.20 -13.45 -2.45
C GLU A 364 10.60 -13.70 -1.86
N LEU A 365 11.48 -12.70 -1.92
CA LEU A 365 12.82 -12.80 -1.35
C LEU A 365 12.78 -12.90 0.19
N ALA A 366 11.82 -12.26 0.85
CA ALA A 366 11.62 -12.39 2.28
C ALA A 366 11.12 -13.79 2.66
N ILE A 367 10.21 -14.38 1.89
CA ILE A 367 9.78 -15.79 2.07
C ILE A 367 10.97 -16.72 1.85
N LYS A 368 11.78 -16.50 0.83
CA LYS A 368 13.01 -17.25 0.58
C LYS A 368 13.99 -17.14 1.75
N SER A 369 14.22 -15.93 2.27
CA SER A 369 15.07 -15.67 3.43
C SER A 369 14.60 -16.44 4.65
N TRP A 370 13.29 -16.46 4.93
CA TRP A 370 12.69 -17.21 6.01
C TRP A 370 12.97 -18.72 5.91
N HIS A 371 12.77 -19.29 4.73
CA HIS A 371 12.98 -20.72 4.52
C HIS A 371 14.47 -21.11 4.56
N GLU A 372 15.33 -20.28 3.95
CA GLU A 372 16.78 -20.54 3.89
C GLU A 372 17.54 -20.06 5.14
N ARG A 373 16.89 -19.32 6.03
CA ARG A 373 17.45 -18.76 7.28
C ARG A 373 18.73 -17.93 7.07
N ARG A 374 18.74 -17.08 6.05
CA ARG A 374 19.87 -16.22 5.71
C ARG A 374 19.43 -14.90 5.07
N TRP A 375 20.36 -13.96 5.01
CA TRP A 375 20.20 -12.75 4.20
C TRP A 375 20.10 -13.11 2.72
N ILE A 376 19.24 -12.40 2.00
CA ILE A 376 19.06 -12.51 0.56
C ILE A 376 19.26 -11.12 -0.05
N ASP A 377 20.15 -11.03 -1.03
CA ASP A 377 20.32 -9.82 -1.81
C ASP A 377 19.09 -9.59 -2.70
N VAL A 378 18.74 -8.30 -2.89
CA VAL A 378 17.65 -7.89 -3.76
C VAL A 378 18.25 -7.50 -5.12
N PRO A 379 18.20 -8.38 -6.13
CA PRO A 379 18.77 -8.09 -7.44
C PRO A 379 17.99 -6.97 -8.13
N ALA A 380 18.68 -6.23 -9.01
CA ALA A 380 18.01 -5.34 -9.93
C ALA A 380 17.01 -6.13 -10.79
N LEU A 381 15.88 -5.49 -11.11
CA LEU A 381 14.93 -6.07 -12.05
C LEU A 381 15.49 -5.90 -13.46
N ASP A 382 15.39 -6.96 -14.26
CA ASP A 382 15.64 -6.88 -15.69
C ASP A 382 14.42 -6.21 -16.34
N THR A 383 14.64 -5.05 -16.92
CA THR A 383 13.60 -4.22 -17.54
C THR A 383 13.64 -4.27 -19.07
N GLU A 384 14.54 -5.12 -19.67
CA GLU A 384 14.65 -5.27 -21.12
C GLU A 384 13.68 -6.31 -21.73
#